data_9f437bfab7606f1ce8fdbe440c185b17
#
_entry.id   9f437bfab7606f1ce8fdbe440c185b17
#
_cell.length_a   1.000
_cell.length_b   1.000
_cell.length_c   1.000
_cell.angle_alpha   90.00
_cell.angle_beta   90.00
_cell.angle_gamma   90.00
#
_symmetry.space_group_name_H-M   'P 1'
#
loop_
_entity.id
_entity.type
_entity.pdbx_description
1 polymer ?
#
loop_
_entity_poly.entity_id
_entity_poly.type
_entity_poly.pdbx_seq_one_letter_code
_entity_poly.pdbx_strand_id
1 'polypeptide(L)'
;MILGVKNGSFSYGKREILRNISFDLEEQKIMTILGPNGVGKTTLLKCIMGFLPWNGGEARILEKNLKAYSDRELWRQISYVPQAKRSAFSYGVLEMVVMGLDKENSFFYTPKKDQFDKANEMLKELGVGKLAGRYCNELSGGELQMVMLARALVSG
;
A
#
# COMPACT_ATOMS: atom_id res chain seq x y z
N MET A 1 -14.92 11.45 6.47
CA MET A 1 -13.92 11.41 5.36
C MET A 1 -12.69 10.68 5.83
N ILE A 2 -12.23 9.63 5.10
CA ILE A 2 -10.99 8.90 5.44
C ILE A 2 -9.78 9.40 4.66
N LEU A 3 -10.01 9.97 3.47
CA LEU A 3 -9.00 10.59 2.63
C LEU A 3 -9.61 11.77 1.89
N GLY A 4 -8.95 12.91 1.92
CA GLY A 4 -9.34 14.09 1.14
C GLY A 4 -8.11 14.77 0.55
N VAL A 5 -8.26 15.28 -0.67
CA VAL A 5 -7.28 16.13 -1.34
C VAL A 5 -7.99 17.39 -1.79
N LYS A 6 -7.42 18.56 -1.48
CA LYS A 6 -7.97 19.85 -1.86
C LYS A 6 -6.93 20.68 -2.60
N ASN A 7 -7.22 21.00 -3.87
CA ASN A 7 -6.39 21.78 -4.78
C ASN A 7 -4.94 21.22 -4.88
N GLY A 8 -4.79 19.89 -4.79
CA GLY A 8 -3.49 19.21 -4.81
C GLY A 8 -2.79 19.40 -6.15
N SER A 9 -1.55 19.87 -6.11
CA SER A 9 -0.71 20.05 -7.30
C SER A 9 0.70 19.51 -7.05
N PHE A 10 1.30 18.93 -8.09
CA PHE A 10 2.64 18.38 -8.01
C PHE A 10 3.39 18.49 -9.34
N SER A 11 4.69 18.81 -9.25
CA SER A 11 5.60 18.94 -10.39
C SER A 11 6.93 18.24 -10.13
N TYR A 12 7.48 17.58 -11.15
CA TYR A 12 8.87 17.17 -11.18
C TYR A 12 9.70 18.31 -11.80
N GLY A 13 10.40 19.08 -10.98
CA GLY A 13 11.08 20.29 -11.43
C GLY A 13 10.11 21.27 -12.11
N LYS A 14 10.31 21.57 -13.39
CA LYS A 14 9.42 22.46 -14.16
C LYS A 14 8.22 21.77 -14.80
N ARG A 15 8.15 20.42 -14.75
CA ARG A 15 7.08 19.66 -15.38
C ARG A 15 5.94 19.41 -14.41
N GLU A 16 4.83 20.12 -14.61
CA GLU A 16 3.62 19.88 -13.83
C GLU A 16 2.97 18.53 -14.23
N ILE A 17 2.67 17.71 -13.23
CA ILE A 17 2.06 16.38 -13.41
C ILE A 17 0.64 16.34 -12.84
N LEU A 18 0.44 16.96 -11.68
CA LEU A 18 -0.88 17.05 -11.03
C LEU A 18 -1.24 18.52 -10.93
N ARG A 19 -2.45 18.88 -11.37
CA ARG A 19 -2.94 20.25 -11.36
C ARG A 19 -4.31 20.30 -10.68
N ASN A 20 -4.37 21.03 -9.58
CA ASN A 20 -5.62 21.36 -8.88
C ASN A 20 -6.56 20.16 -8.65
N ILE A 21 -6.00 19.04 -8.20
CA ILE A 21 -6.74 17.80 -7.92
C ILE A 21 -7.52 17.97 -6.62
N SER A 22 -8.83 17.71 -6.65
CA SER A 22 -9.66 17.71 -5.45
C SER A 22 -10.63 16.53 -5.47
N PHE A 23 -10.68 15.80 -4.37
CA PHE A 23 -11.64 14.72 -4.14
C PHE A 23 -11.68 14.34 -2.67
N ASP A 24 -12.76 13.67 -2.28
CA ASP A 24 -12.95 13.11 -0.96
C ASP A 24 -13.32 11.63 -1.09
N LEU A 25 -12.79 10.81 -0.19
CA LEU A 25 -13.13 9.40 -0.03
C LEU A 25 -13.72 9.19 1.36
N GLU A 26 -14.93 8.72 1.41
CA GLU A 26 -15.62 8.37 2.65
C GLU A 26 -15.29 6.95 3.09
N GLU A 27 -15.59 6.67 4.36
CA GLU A 27 -15.46 5.33 4.93
C GLU A 27 -16.34 4.32 4.18
N GLN A 28 -15.84 3.09 4.05
CA GLN A 28 -16.52 1.99 3.34
C GLN A 28 -16.80 2.24 1.85
N LYS A 29 -16.13 3.21 1.24
CA LYS A 29 -16.22 3.48 -0.20
C LYS A 29 -14.95 3.04 -0.92
N ILE A 30 -15.11 2.70 -2.20
CA ILE A 30 -14.02 2.40 -3.11
C ILE A 30 -13.91 3.52 -4.13
N MET A 31 -12.71 4.07 -4.31
CA MET A 31 -12.40 5.05 -5.35
C MET A 31 -11.49 4.41 -6.39
N THR A 32 -11.85 4.56 -7.65
CA THR A 32 -11.04 4.09 -8.78
C THR A 32 -10.45 5.27 -9.54
N ILE A 33 -9.13 5.25 -9.77
CA ILE A 33 -8.43 6.25 -10.57
C ILE A 33 -8.17 5.68 -11.96
N LEU A 34 -8.84 6.21 -12.97
CA LEU A 34 -8.74 5.79 -14.36
C LEU A 34 -8.02 6.83 -15.22
N GLY A 35 -7.38 6.38 -16.29
CA GLY A 35 -6.72 7.27 -17.25
C GLY A 35 -5.59 6.56 -18.00
N PRO A 36 -5.07 7.17 -19.09
CA PRO A 36 -3.99 6.59 -19.90
C PRO A 36 -2.67 6.49 -19.12
N ASN A 37 -1.73 5.72 -19.66
CA ASN A 37 -0.39 5.63 -19.07
C ASN A 37 0.32 7.00 -19.13
N GLY A 38 1.04 7.34 -18.08
CA GLY A 38 1.78 8.61 -17.99
C GLY A 38 0.96 9.83 -17.54
N VAL A 39 -0.38 9.70 -17.32
CA VAL A 39 -1.23 10.84 -16.91
C VAL A 39 -1.01 11.29 -15.45
N GLY A 40 -0.24 10.56 -14.65
CA GLY A 40 0.05 10.95 -13.27
C GLY A 40 -0.62 10.09 -12.19
N LYS A 41 -1.32 8.98 -12.52
CA LYS A 41 -1.97 8.10 -11.53
C LYS A 41 -1.03 7.65 -10.41
N THR A 42 0.13 7.12 -10.78
CA THR A 42 1.14 6.67 -9.81
C THR A 42 1.73 7.83 -9.03
N THR A 43 1.86 9.00 -9.64
CA THR A 43 2.32 10.22 -8.97
C THR A 43 1.30 10.67 -7.92
N LEU A 44 0.01 10.65 -8.25
CA LEU A 44 -1.07 10.97 -7.32
C LEU A 44 -1.04 10.03 -6.10
N LEU A 45 -0.95 8.71 -6.33
CA LEU A 45 -0.84 7.74 -5.23
C LEU A 45 0.41 8.01 -4.37
N LYS A 46 1.56 8.31 -4.98
CA LYS A 46 2.78 8.64 -4.22
C LYS A 46 2.64 9.92 -3.38
N CYS A 47 1.93 10.94 -3.88
CA CYS A 47 1.63 12.14 -3.10
C CYS A 47 0.67 11.85 -1.93
N ILE A 48 -0.36 11.02 -2.14
CA ILE A 48 -1.29 10.60 -1.09
C ILE A 48 -0.57 9.79 0.00
N MET A 49 0.35 8.92 -0.38
CA MET A 49 1.12 8.09 0.55
C MET A 49 2.29 8.82 1.23
N GLY A 50 2.50 10.11 0.95
CA GLY A 50 3.58 10.88 1.53
C GLY A 50 4.97 10.65 0.91
N PHE A 51 5.11 9.78 -0.11
CA PHE A 51 6.38 9.58 -0.81
C PHE A 51 6.84 10.80 -1.61
N LEU A 52 5.89 11.63 -2.04
CA LEU A 52 6.15 12.87 -2.75
C LEU A 52 5.41 14.01 -2.05
N PRO A 53 6.08 15.15 -1.79
CA PRO A 53 5.45 16.29 -1.15
C PRO A 53 4.52 17.00 -2.15
N TRP A 54 3.36 17.46 -1.71
CA TRP A 54 2.51 18.33 -2.50
C TRP A 54 3.18 19.69 -2.67
N ASN A 55 3.23 20.20 -3.91
CA ASN A 55 3.72 21.56 -4.19
C ASN A 55 2.66 22.63 -3.89
N GLY A 56 1.39 22.28 -4.02
CA GLY A 56 0.25 23.15 -3.71
C GLY A 56 -0.93 22.34 -3.20
N GLY A 57 -1.85 22.99 -2.51
CA GLY A 57 -2.99 22.36 -1.88
C GLY A 57 -2.66 21.56 -0.62
N GLU A 58 -3.58 20.71 -0.21
CA GLU A 58 -3.43 19.86 0.98
C GLU A 58 -4.05 18.48 0.76
N ALA A 59 -3.53 17.50 1.50
CA ALA A 59 -4.15 16.20 1.64
C ALA A 59 -4.37 15.89 3.12
N ARG A 60 -5.45 15.17 3.42
CA ARG A 60 -5.84 14.77 4.78
C ARG A 60 -6.16 13.28 4.80
N ILE A 61 -5.73 12.62 5.86
CA ILE A 61 -6.07 11.22 6.19
C ILE A 61 -6.67 11.24 7.59
N LEU A 62 -7.87 10.67 7.75
CA LEU A 62 -8.63 10.67 9.01
C LEU A 62 -8.71 12.09 9.61
N GLU A 63 -9.13 13.07 8.79
CA GLU A 63 -9.26 14.50 9.13
C GLU A 63 -7.94 15.23 9.49
N LYS A 64 -6.83 14.52 9.71
CA LYS A 64 -5.53 15.09 10.02
C LYS A 64 -4.76 15.39 8.73
N ASN A 65 -4.14 16.59 8.63
CA ASN A 65 -3.33 16.96 7.46
C ASN A 65 -2.14 16.00 7.29
N LEU A 66 -1.88 15.57 6.06
CA LEU A 66 -0.81 14.63 5.74
C LEU A 66 0.57 15.11 6.25
N LYS A 67 0.85 16.41 6.18
CA LYS A 67 2.10 17.00 6.68
C LYS A 67 2.28 16.93 8.20
N ALA A 68 1.21 16.69 8.95
CA ALA A 68 1.23 16.58 10.40
C ALA A 68 1.48 15.15 10.90
N TYR A 69 1.55 14.17 9.99
CA TYR A 69 1.95 12.81 10.32
C TYR A 69 3.47 12.67 10.27
N SER A 70 4.04 11.97 11.23
CA SER A 70 5.33 11.31 11.03
C SER A 70 5.16 10.12 10.08
N ASP A 71 6.23 9.69 9.41
CA ASP A 71 6.18 8.52 8.51
C ASP A 71 5.62 7.29 9.23
N ARG A 72 6.05 7.04 10.48
CA ARG A 72 5.59 5.92 11.29
C ARG A 72 4.09 5.98 11.60
N GLU A 73 3.56 7.16 11.93
CA GLU A 73 2.12 7.36 12.17
C GLU A 73 1.32 7.13 10.88
N LEU A 74 1.80 7.67 9.77
CA LEU A 74 1.14 7.56 8.47
C LEU A 74 1.02 6.09 8.04
N TRP A 75 2.11 5.34 8.09
CA TRP A 75 2.14 3.93 7.69
C TRP A 75 1.40 2.98 8.65
N ARG A 76 0.93 3.47 9.79
CA ARG A 76 -0.04 2.76 10.64
C ARG A 76 -1.48 2.94 10.18
N GLN A 77 -1.76 3.99 9.40
CA GLN A 77 -3.12 4.32 8.91
C GLN A 77 -3.38 3.83 7.49
N ILE A 78 -2.34 3.60 6.71
CA ILE A 78 -2.45 3.21 5.31
C ILE A 78 -1.65 1.95 5.03
N SER A 79 -2.17 1.14 4.11
CA SER A 79 -1.44 0.03 3.52
C SER A 79 -1.31 0.23 2.02
N TYR A 80 -0.21 -0.19 1.45
CA TYR A 80 0.06 -0.07 0.03
C TYR A 80 0.35 -1.42 -0.61
N VAL A 81 -0.39 -1.73 -1.66
CA VAL A 81 -0.13 -2.90 -2.50
C VAL A 81 0.52 -2.43 -3.80
N PRO A 82 1.83 -2.59 -3.96
CA PRO A 82 2.50 -2.25 -5.20
C PRO A 82 2.06 -3.18 -6.33
N GLN A 83 2.21 -2.72 -7.57
CA GLN A 83 2.09 -3.62 -8.71
C GLN A 83 3.13 -4.74 -8.58
N ALA A 84 2.68 -5.99 -8.60
CA ALA A 84 3.55 -7.15 -8.43
C ALA A 84 4.65 -7.16 -9.49
N LYS A 85 5.90 -7.16 -9.04
CA LYS A 85 7.09 -7.39 -9.87
C LYS A 85 7.79 -8.62 -9.32
N ARG A 86 8.30 -9.47 -10.19
CA ARG A 86 9.11 -10.61 -9.76
C ARG A 86 10.31 -10.10 -8.96
N SER A 87 10.41 -10.55 -7.72
CA SER A 87 11.57 -10.26 -6.87
C SER A 87 12.76 -11.13 -7.28
N ALA A 88 13.96 -10.58 -7.18
CA ALA A 88 15.18 -11.36 -7.29
C ALA A 88 15.38 -12.28 -6.07
N PHE A 89 14.69 -12.03 -4.96
CA PHE A 89 14.77 -12.81 -3.73
C PHE A 89 13.62 -13.83 -3.66
N SER A 90 13.95 -15.05 -3.24
CA SER A 90 13.01 -16.17 -3.11
C SER A 90 12.45 -16.21 -1.69
N TYR A 91 11.46 -15.36 -1.39
CA TYR A 91 10.74 -15.45 -0.12
C TYR A 91 9.63 -16.51 -0.19
N GLY A 92 9.42 -17.24 0.90
CA GLY A 92 8.22 -18.06 1.07
C GLY A 92 6.96 -17.19 1.13
N VAL A 93 5.85 -17.71 0.63
CA VAL A 93 4.57 -16.97 0.61
C VAL A 93 4.13 -16.57 2.01
N LEU A 94 4.18 -17.49 2.98
CA LEU A 94 3.86 -17.18 4.37
C LEU A 94 4.78 -16.13 4.97
N GLU A 95 6.08 -16.22 4.70
CA GLU A 95 7.07 -15.23 5.15
C GLU A 95 6.74 -13.83 4.59
N MET A 96 6.40 -13.76 3.30
CA MET A 96 6.00 -12.50 2.65
C MET A 96 4.77 -11.88 3.32
N VAL A 97 3.77 -12.68 3.68
CA VAL A 97 2.56 -12.17 4.34
C VAL A 97 2.84 -11.75 5.78
N VAL A 98 3.61 -12.55 6.54
CA VAL A 98 4.00 -12.25 7.93
C VAL A 98 4.76 -10.94 8.04
N MET A 99 5.56 -10.55 7.04
CA MET A 99 6.22 -9.23 7.01
C MET A 99 5.22 -8.06 7.08
N GLY A 100 3.94 -8.27 6.72
CA GLY A 100 2.88 -7.27 6.88
C GLY A 100 2.50 -7.00 8.33
N LEU A 101 2.82 -7.89 9.26
CA LEU A 101 2.58 -7.73 10.70
C LEU A 101 3.67 -6.90 11.41
N ASP A 102 4.84 -6.72 10.79
CA ASP A 102 5.92 -5.89 11.34
C ASP A 102 5.63 -4.41 11.10
N LYS A 103 4.84 -3.82 12.00
CA LYS A 103 4.51 -2.37 11.97
C LYS A 103 5.69 -1.46 12.35
N GLU A 104 6.78 -2.03 12.85
CA GLU A 104 7.93 -1.26 13.37
C GLU A 104 9.17 -1.34 12.47
N ASN A 105 9.16 -2.16 11.40
CA ASN A 105 10.31 -2.42 10.53
C ASN A 105 11.57 -2.75 11.35
N SER A 106 11.43 -3.61 12.35
CA SER A 106 12.51 -3.96 13.24
C SER A 106 13.51 -4.90 12.56
N PHE A 107 14.78 -4.53 12.55
CA PHE A 107 15.88 -5.36 12.03
C PHE A 107 15.99 -6.73 12.74
N PHE A 108 15.44 -6.85 13.95
CA PHE A 108 15.47 -8.07 14.78
C PHE A 108 14.10 -8.73 14.89
N TYR A 109 13.17 -8.41 13.97
CA TYR A 109 11.85 -9.01 13.99
C TYR A 109 11.94 -10.51 13.64
N THR A 110 11.63 -11.34 14.62
CA THR A 110 11.49 -12.79 14.43
C THR A 110 10.01 -13.16 14.57
N PRO A 111 9.35 -13.55 13.47
CA PRO A 111 7.94 -13.91 13.53
C PRO A 111 7.69 -15.10 14.46
N LYS A 112 6.62 -15.02 15.24
CA LYS A 112 6.15 -16.09 16.12
C LYS A 112 5.15 -17.00 15.40
N LYS A 113 4.87 -18.16 15.97
CA LYS A 113 3.95 -19.14 15.38
C LYS A 113 2.55 -18.55 15.13
N ASP A 114 2.01 -17.80 16.09
CA ASP A 114 0.69 -17.16 15.97
C ASP A 114 0.59 -16.18 14.80
N GLN A 115 1.70 -15.59 14.39
CA GLN A 115 1.77 -14.69 13.25
C GLN A 115 1.75 -15.45 11.91
N PHE A 116 2.39 -16.61 11.85
CA PHE A 116 2.26 -17.51 10.70
C PHE A 116 0.84 -18.08 10.58
N ASP A 117 0.19 -18.39 11.71
CA ASP A 117 -1.20 -18.85 11.71
C ASP A 117 -2.13 -17.76 11.15
N LYS A 118 -1.98 -16.48 11.59
CA LYS A 118 -2.72 -15.33 11.04
C LYS A 118 -2.47 -15.13 9.54
N ALA A 119 -1.22 -15.23 9.11
CA ALA A 119 -0.87 -15.11 7.70
C ALA A 119 -1.54 -16.20 6.86
N ASN A 120 -1.58 -17.43 7.36
CA ASN A 120 -2.23 -18.55 6.69
C ASN A 120 -3.75 -18.39 6.63
N GLU A 121 -4.38 -17.88 7.69
CA GLU A 121 -5.80 -17.55 7.72
C GLU A 121 -6.14 -16.47 6.67
N MET A 122 -5.36 -15.38 6.61
CA MET A 122 -5.55 -14.33 5.61
C MET A 122 -5.45 -14.87 4.17
N LEU A 123 -4.49 -15.75 3.89
CA LEU A 123 -4.39 -16.40 2.57
C LEU A 123 -5.61 -17.26 2.25
N LYS A 124 -6.20 -17.95 3.25
CA LYS A 124 -7.43 -18.73 3.07
C LYS A 124 -8.63 -17.83 2.82
N GLU A 125 -8.80 -16.75 3.56
CA GLU A 125 -9.87 -15.77 3.37
C GLU A 125 -9.86 -15.17 1.96
N LEU A 126 -8.67 -14.91 1.40
CA LEU A 126 -8.51 -14.46 0.03
C LEU A 126 -8.60 -15.58 -1.03
N GLY A 127 -8.90 -16.82 -0.63
CA GLY A 127 -9.06 -17.96 -1.54
C GLY A 127 -7.75 -18.48 -2.14
N VAL A 128 -6.59 -18.09 -1.59
CA VAL A 128 -5.25 -18.47 -2.08
C VAL A 128 -4.44 -19.28 -1.07
N GLY A 129 -5.06 -19.89 -0.09
CA GLY A 129 -4.40 -20.71 0.96
C GLY A 129 -3.50 -21.83 0.42
N LYS A 130 -3.82 -22.38 -0.77
CA LYS A 130 -2.98 -23.37 -1.45
C LYS A 130 -1.56 -22.90 -1.80
N LEU A 131 -1.33 -21.57 -1.79
CA LEU A 131 -0.04 -20.97 -2.10
C LEU A 131 0.90 -20.91 -0.89
N ALA A 132 0.42 -21.14 0.32
CA ALA A 132 1.15 -20.94 1.59
C ALA A 132 2.53 -21.65 1.64
N GLY A 133 2.62 -22.85 1.05
CA GLY A 133 3.88 -23.64 1.02
C GLY A 133 4.79 -23.35 -0.19
N ARG A 134 4.44 -22.38 -1.05
CA ARG A 134 5.21 -22.05 -2.26
C ARG A 134 6.15 -20.87 -2.02
N TYR A 135 7.05 -20.65 -2.98
CA TYR A 135 7.88 -19.46 -3.04
C TYR A 135 7.28 -18.39 -3.97
N CYS A 136 7.49 -17.11 -3.64
CA CYS A 136 6.94 -15.99 -4.41
C CYS A 136 7.45 -15.93 -5.86
N ASN A 137 8.64 -16.42 -6.15
CA ASN A 137 9.19 -16.47 -7.51
C ASN A 137 8.57 -17.56 -8.41
N GLU A 138 7.84 -18.52 -7.81
CA GLU A 138 7.13 -19.59 -8.52
C GLU A 138 5.70 -19.19 -8.93
N LEU A 139 5.24 -18.02 -8.46
CA LEU A 139 3.87 -17.58 -8.63
C LEU A 139 3.68 -16.88 -9.99
N SER A 140 2.49 -17.02 -10.54
CA SER A 140 2.01 -16.14 -11.61
C SER A 140 1.87 -14.69 -11.09
N GLY A 141 1.83 -13.71 -12.00
CA GLY A 141 1.65 -12.31 -11.60
C GLY A 141 0.37 -12.06 -10.78
N GLY A 142 -0.73 -12.74 -11.14
CA GLY A 142 -2.00 -12.63 -10.40
C GLY A 142 -1.92 -13.26 -9.01
N GLU A 143 -1.32 -14.45 -8.89
CA GLU A 143 -1.11 -15.09 -7.58
C GLU A 143 -0.21 -14.25 -6.68
N LEU A 144 0.89 -13.71 -7.21
CA LEU A 144 1.77 -12.81 -6.46
C LEU A 144 1.04 -11.55 -6.01
N GLN A 145 0.17 -10.98 -6.86
CA GLN A 145 -0.65 -9.82 -6.49
C GLN A 145 -1.58 -10.14 -5.31
N MET A 146 -2.19 -11.34 -5.28
CA MET A 146 -3.02 -11.79 -4.16
C MET A 146 -2.21 -11.97 -2.87
N VAL A 147 -0.98 -12.48 -2.95
CA VAL A 147 -0.07 -12.57 -1.79
C VAL A 147 0.31 -11.18 -1.28
N MET A 148 0.57 -10.21 -2.16
CA MET A 148 0.84 -8.83 -1.76
C MET A 148 -0.38 -8.15 -1.13
N LEU A 149 -1.59 -8.49 -1.58
CA LEU A 149 -2.83 -8.06 -0.96
C LEU A 149 -2.97 -8.66 0.45
N ALA A 150 -2.74 -9.97 0.61
CA ALA A 150 -2.73 -10.63 1.92
C ALA A 150 -1.76 -9.95 2.89
N ARG A 151 -0.55 -9.63 2.44
CA ARG A 151 0.44 -8.89 3.23
C ARG A 151 -0.06 -7.53 3.69
N ALA A 152 -0.80 -6.81 2.85
CA ALA A 152 -1.32 -5.49 3.21
C ALA A 152 -2.48 -5.56 4.21
N LEU A 153 -3.26 -6.65 4.19
CA LEU A 153 -4.47 -6.83 5.00
C LEU A 153 -4.22 -7.54 6.34
N VAL A 154 -3.17 -8.34 6.46
CA VAL A 154 -2.91 -9.19 7.64
C VAL A 154 -2.74 -8.41 8.94
N SER A 155 -2.43 -7.12 8.86
CA SER A 155 -2.24 -6.22 10.01
C SER A 155 -3.48 -5.40 10.38
N GLY A 156 -4.58 -5.51 9.57
CA GLY A 156 -5.82 -4.73 9.71
C GLY A 156 -6.67 -5.05 10.89
#